data_76e308ca7fe9a37f1135d8a5447ac6bb
#
_entry.id   76e308ca7fe9a37f1135d8a5447ac6bb
#
_cell.length_a   1.000
_cell.length_b   1.000
_cell.length_c   1.000
_cell.angle_alpha   90.00
_cell.angle_beta   90.00
_cell.angle_gamma   90.00
#
_symmetry.space_group_name_H-M   'P 1'
#
loop_
_entity.id
_entity.type
_entity.pdbx_description
1 polymer ?
#
loop_
_entity_poly.entity_id
_entity_poly.type
_entity_poly.pdbx_seq_one_letter_code
_entity_poly.pdbx_strand_id
1 'polypeptide(L)' 'MSHACESCGMPIDNGQYCQHCVTEDGVLQDFDTRFERMVQWQERRGSPRAQAETETLAYMARMPAWKDHPRVLARLSA' A
#
# COMPACT_ATOMS: atom_id res chain seq x y z
N MET A 1 2.92 19.45 11.77
CA MET A 1 3.89 18.35 11.91
C MET A 1 3.54 17.25 10.91
N SER A 2 4.55 16.64 10.32
CA SER A 2 4.30 15.57 9.38
C SER A 2 3.93 14.28 10.10
N HIS A 3 3.20 13.42 9.42
CA HIS A 3 2.85 12.09 9.91
C HIS A 3 2.85 11.14 8.72
N ALA A 4 2.74 9.85 8.98
CA ALA A 4 2.81 8.86 7.93
C ALA A 4 1.46 8.67 7.23
N CYS A 5 1.50 8.55 5.90
CA CYS A 5 0.34 8.16 5.12
C CYS A 5 -0.14 6.79 5.61
N GLU A 6 -1.43 6.64 5.87
CA GLU A 6 -1.96 5.38 6.41
C GLU A 6 -1.98 4.25 5.40
N SER A 7 -1.77 4.55 4.14
CA SER A 7 -1.71 3.54 3.07
C SER A 7 -0.29 3.10 2.75
N CYS A 8 0.64 4.04 2.55
CA CYS A 8 1.99 3.70 2.10
C CYS A 8 3.10 4.09 3.07
N GLY A 9 2.78 4.84 4.13
CA GLY A 9 3.78 5.21 5.13
C GLY A 9 4.65 6.41 4.79
N MET A 10 4.43 7.07 3.66
CA MET A 10 5.21 8.24 3.30
C MET A 10 4.84 9.45 4.18
N PRO A 11 5.82 10.31 4.48
CA PRO A 11 5.53 11.50 5.30
C PRO A 11 4.58 12.45 4.57
N ILE A 12 3.54 12.91 5.27
CA ILE A 12 2.58 13.88 4.75
C ILE A 12 2.30 14.93 5.82
N ASP A 13 1.89 16.11 5.42
CA ASP A 13 1.63 17.21 6.35
C ASP A 13 0.18 17.26 6.82
N ASN A 14 -0.74 16.75 6.01
CA ASN A 14 -2.15 16.72 6.38
C ASN A 14 -2.86 15.58 5.68
N GLY A 15 -4.07 15.26 6.17
CA GLY A 15 -4.85 14.17 5.59
C GLY A 15 -4.40 12.81 6.08
N GLN A 16 -5.11 11.78 5.64
CA GLN A 16 -4.81 10.39 5.99
C GLN A 16 -3.90 9.71 4.98
N TYR A 17 -3.98 10.14 3.72
CA TYR A 17 -3.27 9.47 2.62
C TYR A 17 -2.51 10.49 1.78
N CYS A 18 -1.41 10.06 1.18
CA CYS A 18 -0.67 10.91 0.27
C CYS A 18 -1.38 10.96 -1.09
N GLN A 19 -0.96 11.91 -1.92
CA GLN A 19 -1.59 12.10 -3.23
C GLN A 19 -1.45 10.87 -4.14
N HIS A 20 -0.47 10.01 -3.88
CA HIS A 20 -0.25 8.82 -4.70
C HIS A 20 -1.15 7.64 -4.31
N CYS A 21 -1.82 7.74 -3.17
CA CYS A 21 -2.68 6.67 -2.67
C CYS A 21 -4.16 6.93 -2.90
N VAL A 22 -4.51 8.08 -3.43
CA VAL A 22 -5.92 8.45 -3.65
C VAL A 22 -6.18 8.69 -5.14
N THR A 23 -7.48 8.62 -5.49
CA THR A 23 -7.94 8.94 -6.84
C THR A 23 -8.04 10.46 -6.98
N GLU A 24 -8.42 10.92 -8.18
CA GLU A 24 -8.64 12.36 -8.44
C GLU A 24 -9.70 12.92 -7.51
N ASP A 25 -10.64 12.09 -7.06
CA ASP A 25 -11.71 12.52 -6.16
C ASP A 25 -11.28 12.54 -4.70
N GLY A 26 -10.03 12.18 -4.40
CA GLY A 26 -9.52 12.17 -3.04
C GLY A 26 -9.89 10.92 -2.25
N VAL A 27 -10.38 9.89 -2.93
CA VAL A 27 -10.78 8.62 -2.32
C VAL A 27 -9.62 7.64 -2.39
N LEU A 28 -9.41 6.86 -1.32
CA LEU A 28 -8.36 5.85 -1.30
C LEU A 28 -8.52 4.89 -2.48
N GLN A 29 -7.41 4.63 -3.19
CA GLN A 29 -7.42 3.70 -4.31
C GLN A 29 -7.79 2.30 -3.85
N ASP A 30 -8.36 1.49 -4.76
CA ASP A 30 -8.69 0.12 -4.44
C ASP A 30 -7.43 -0.72 -4.20
N PHE A 31 -7.62 -1.86 -3.52
CA PHE A 31 -6.51 -2.73 -3.16
C PHE A 31 -5.67 -3.15 -4.37
N ASP A 32 -6.32 -3.61 -5.43
CA ASP A 32 -5.60 -4.13 -6.60
C ASP A 32 -4.69 -3.06 -7.23
N THR A 33 -5.18 -1.84 -7.33
CA THR A 33 -4.41 -0.73 -7.88
C THR A 33 -3.20 -0.41 -7.01
N ARG A 34 -3.41 -0.27 -5.70
CA ARG A 34 -2.31 0.05 -4.78
C ARG A 34 -1.31 -1.10 -4.68
N PHE A 35 -1.80 -2.32 -4.59
CA PHE A 35 -0.92 -3.48 -4.51
C PHE A 35 -0.01 -3.57 -5.74
N GLU A 36 -0.58 -3.42 -6.94
CA GLU A 36 0.21 -3.50 -8.16
C GLU A 36 1.27 -2.39 -8.22
N ARG A 37 0.90 -1.18 -7.86
CA ARG A 37 1.85 -0.07 -7.89
C ARG A 37 2.99 -0.26 -6.88
N MET A 38 2.68 -0.75 -5.71
CA MET A 38 3.69 -1.01 -4.69
C MET A 38 4.61 -2.17 -5.09
N VAL A 39 4.05 -3.20 -5.72
CA VAL A 39 4.82 -4.32 -6.24
C VAL A 39 5.78 -3.83 -7.33
N GLN A 40 5.30 -2.99 -8.25
CA GLN A 40 6.14 -2.44 -9.30
C GLN A 40 7.30 -1.64 -8.74
N TRP A 41 7.06 -0.92 -7.66
CA TRP A 41 8.12 -0.15 -7.00
C TRP A 41 9.21 -1.08 -6.46
N GLN A 42 8.81 -2.19 -5.85
CA GLN A 42 9.77 -3.19 -5.36
C GLN A 42 10.55 -3.82 -6.52
N GLU A 43 9.87 -4.11 -7.62
CA GLU A 43 10.50 -4.66 -8.81
C GLU A 43 11.57 -3.71 -9.36
N ARG A 44 11.29 -2.41 -9.37
CA ARG A 44 12.26 -1.41 -9.81
C ARG A 44 13.51 -1.37 -8.94
N ARG A 45 13.36 -1.77 -7.68
CA ARG A 45 14.50 -1.83 -6.76
C ARG A 45 15.29 -3.13 -6.90
N GLY A 46 14.86 -4.02 -7.77
CA GLY A 46 15.59 -5.23 -8.06
C GLY A 46 15.00 -6.51 -7.51
N SER A 47 13.84 -6.44 -6.86
CA SER A 47 13.20 -7.63 -6.31
C SER A 47 12.49 -8.43 -7.40
N PRO A 48 12.61 -9.78 -7.41
CA PRO A 48 11.82 -10.60 -8.32
C PRO A 48 10.33 -10.43 -8.02
N ARG A 49 9.48 -10.62 -9.02
CA ARG A 49 8.04 -10.40 -8.88
C ARG A 49 7.43 -11.14 -7.68
N ALA A 50 7.74 -12.43 -7.53
CA ALA A 50 7.18 -13.23 -6.43
C ALA A 50 7.57 -12.67 -5.06
N GLN A 51 8.83 -12.29 -4.92
CA GLN A 51 9.33 -11.70 -3.68
C GLN A 51 8.71 -10.33 -3.45
N ALA A 52 8.57 -9.53 -4.52
CA ALA A 52 7.98 -8.20 -4.44
C ALA A 52 6.53 -8.29 -3.94
N GLU A 53 5.77 -9.27 -4.42
CA GLU A 53 4.39 -9.45 -3.98
C GLU A 53 4.31 -9.83 -2.50
N THR A 54 5.17 -10.74 -2.06
CA THR A 54 5.20 -11.16 -0.67
C THR A 54 5.58 -10.00 0.26
N GLU A 55 6.61 -9.25 -0.11
CA GLU A 55 7.06 -8.12 0.70
C GLU A 55 6.02 -7.00 0.75
N THR A 56 5.38 -6.72 -0.38
CA THR A 56 4.35 -5.70 -0.45
C THR A 56 3.15 -6.06 0.42
N LEU A 57 2.72 -7.32 0.36
CA LEU A 57 1.59 -7.78 1.17
C LEU A 57 1.91 -7.67 2.67
N ALA A 58 3.11 -8.09 3.07
CA ALA A 58 3.54 -7.99 4.45
C ALA A 58 3.60 -6.54 4.93
N TYR A 59 4.03 -5.64 4.04
CA TYR A 59 4.08 -4.21 4.35
C TYR A 59 2.67 -3.64 4.52
N MET A 60 1.77 -3.94 3.57
CA MET A 60 0.39 -3.45 3.65
C MET A 60 -0.33 -3.97 4.88
N ALA A 61 -0.03 -5.19 5.31
CA ALA A 61 -0.64 -5.76 6.50
C ALA A 61 -0.31 -4.99 7.78
N ARG A 62 0.71 -4.13 7.74
CA ARG A 62 1.08 -3.28 8.88
C ARG A 62 0.52 -1.87 8.77
N MET A 63 -0.02 -1.49 7.61
CA MET A 63 -0.51 -0.13 7.40
C MET A 63 -1.95 0.01 7.89
N PRO A 64 -2.28 1.11 8.58
CA PRO A 64 -3.64 1.29 9.13
C PRO A 64 -4.76 1.13 8.11
N ALA A 65 -4.54 1.56 6.86
CA ALA A 65 -5.57 1.48 5.84
C ALA A 65 -5.81 0.05 5.35
N TRP A 66 -4.82 -0.84 5.47
CA TRP A 66 -4.87 -2.16 4.84
C TRP A 66 -4.84 -3.34 5.81
N LYS A 67 -4.41 -3.14 7.05
CA LYS A 67 -4.20 -4.25 7.99
C LYS A 67 -5.43 -5.12 8.21
N ASP A 68 -6.63 -4.55 8.15
CA ASP A 68 -7.88 -5.28 8.33
C ASP A 68 -8.68 -5.41 7.04
N HIS A 69 -8.06 -5.07 5.90
CA HIS A 69 -8.75 -5.10 4.62
C HIS A 69 -9.01 -6.57 4.20
N PRO A 70 -10.24 -6.90 3.76
CA PRO A 70 -10.57 -8.29 3.42
C PRO A 70 -9.64 -8.91 2.38
N ARG A 71 -9.22 -8.15 1.37
CA ARG A 71 -8.34 -8.66 0.33
C ARG A 71 -6.94 -8.98 0.87
N VAL A 72 -6.45 -8.17 1.80
CA VAL A 72 -5.16 -8.42 2.44
C VAL A 72 -5.25 -9.67 3.30
N LEU A 73 -6.28 -9.77 4.13
CA LEU A 73 -6.47 -10.92 5.00
C LEU A 73 -6.64 -12.22 4.20
N ALA A 74 -7.37 -12.16 3.09
CA ALA A 74 -7.57 -13.33 2.24
C ALA A 74 -6.25 -13.83 1.65
N ARG A 75 -5.38 -12.92 1.22
CA ARG A 75 -4.09 -13.30 0.65
C ARG A 75 -3.13 -13.86 1.71
N LEU A 76 -3.19 -13.32 2.93
CA LEU A 76 -2.35 -13.82 4.02
C LEU A 76 -2.74 -15.23 4.44
N SER A 77 -4.01 -15.59 4.26
CA SER A 77 -4.53 -16.91 4.61
C SER A 77 -4.35 -17.95 3.51
N ALA A 78 -3.94 -17.52 2.34
CA ALA A 78 -3.80 -18.41 1.19
C ALA A 78 -2.52 -19.25 1.25
#